data_128574a577285e8144084762de591b33
#
_entry.id   128574a577285e8144084762de591b33
#
_cell.length_a   1.000
_cell.length_b   1.000
_cell.length_c   1.000
_cell.angle_alpha   90.00
_cell.angle_beta   90.00
_cell.angle_gamma   90.00
#
_symmetry.space_group_name_H-M   'P 1'
#
loop_
_entity.id
_entity.type
_entity.pdbx_description
1 polymer ?
#
loop_
_entity_poly.entity_id
_entity_poly.type
_entity_poly.pdbx_seq_one_letter_code
_entity_poly.pdbx_strand_id
1 'polypeptide(L)'
;MLKRTLLFTSPVYLSLKNEQLVVCYKDTPDDKRTIPIEDIGFVLIDNPMISITIPLINALADNNVALIFCNEKSMPNAMLQNLDTHSLQCEILNKQIAIGEVLKKNLWKQTIEAKIKNQSKLLMKLGKDGNVLKPYYSNVKSGDADNREGAAARIYWM
;
A
#
# COMPACT_ATOMS: atom_id res chain seq x y z
N MET A 1 -3.65 8.31 -16.18
CA MET A 1 -2.53 8.97 -15.47
C MET A 1 -2.18 8.16 -14.24
N LEU A 2 -0.90 7.95 -13.93
CA LEU A 2 -0.52 7.23 -12.70
C LEU A 2 -0.72 8.18 -11.52
N LYS A 3 -1.65 7.84 -10.62
CA LYS A 3 -1.91 8.60 -9.41
C LYS A 3 -0.76 8.45 -8.41
N ARG A 4 -0.53 9.48 -7.61
CA ARG A 4 0.57 9.55 -6.62
C ARG A 4 0.22 8.81 -5.35
N THR A 5 1.24 8.24 -4.72
CA THR A 5 1.18 7.76 -3.34
C THR A 5 1.90 8.76 -2.44
N LEU A 6 1.22 9.24 -1.41
CA LEU A 6 1.77 10.17 -0.43
C LEU A 6 1.96 9.43 0.90
N LEU A 7 3.15 9.56 1.48
CA LEU A 7 3.47 9.01 2.80
C LEU A 7 3.86 10.16 3.73
N PHE A 8 3.16 10.29 4.84
CA PHE A 8 3.41 11.29 5.87
C PHE A 8 3.95 10.63 7.13
N THR A 9 5.25 10.83 7.39
CA THR A 9 5.98 10.28 8.55
C THR A 9 6.35 11.35 9.59
N SER A 10 6.15 12.63 9.26
CA SER A 10 6.46 13.76 10.13
C SER A 10 5.19 14.46 10.61
N PRO A 11 5.23 15.17 11.75
CA PRO A 11 4.11 15.96 12.25
C PRO A 11 3.71 17.06 11.25
N VAL A 12 2.54 16.92 10.65
CA VAL A 12 1.99 17.88 9.68
C VAL A 12 0.52 18.15 9.95
N TYR A 13 0.03 19.30 9.49
CA TYR A 13 -1.37 19.63 9.41
C TYR A 13 -1.83 19.55 7.96
N LEU A 14 -2.83 18.69 7.70
CA LEU A 14 -3.38 18.41 6.37
C LEU A 14 -4.76 19.03 6.26
N SER A 15 -4.97 19.88 5.26
CA SER A 15 -6.23 20.58 5.01
C SER A 15 -6.56 20.65 3.53
N LEU A 16 -7.81 21.00 3.23
CA LEU A 16 -8.29 21.23 1.86
C LEU A 16 -8.33 22.72 1.56
N LYS A 17 -7.82 23.11 0.40
CA LYS A 17 -8.00 24.47 -0.17
C LYS A 17 -7.97 24.38 -1.68
N ASN A 18 -8.97 24.96 -2.36
CA ASN A 18 -9.07 25.03 -3.82
C ASN A 18 -8.84 23.68 -4.51
N GLU A 19 -9.56 22.63 -4.08
CA GLU A 19 -9.44 21.25 -4.58
C GLU A 19 -8.02 20.67 -4.46
N GLN A 20 -7.23 21.18 -3.55
CA GLN A 20 -5.87 20.74 -3.29
C GLN A 20 -5.70 20.30 -1.83
N LEU A 21 -4.99 19.21 -1.64
CA LEU A 21 -4.42 18.85 -0.34
C LEU A 21 -3.31 19.85 -0.02
N VAL A 22 -3.45 20.54 1.11
CA VAL A 22 -2.45 21.49 1.64
C VAL A 22 -1.72 20.85 2.79
N VAL A 23 -0.40 20.80 2.71
CA VAL A 23 0.50 20.30 3.76
C VAL A 23 1.15 21.48 4.45
N CYS A 24 0.93 21.63 5.75
CA CYS A 24 1.65 22.60 6.61
C CYS A 24 2.52 21.81 7.59
N TYR A 25 3.83 22.03 7.56
CA TYR A 25 4.75 21.45 8.54
C TYR A 25 4.69 22.23 9.84
N LYS A 26 4.67 21.53 10.99
CA LYS A 26 4.59 22.19 12.31
C LYS A 26 5.80 23.08 12.60
N ASP A 27 6.98 22.65 12.12
CA ASP A 27 8.25 23.36 12.37
C ASP A 27 8.48 24.54 11.40
N THR A 28 7.78 24.56 10.25
CA THR A 28 7.89 25.60 9.21
C THR A 28 6.49 25.94 8.68
N PRO A 29 5.67 26.68 9.43
CA PRO A 29 4.26 26.94 9.06
C PRO A 29 4.09 27.72 7.75
N ASP A 30 5.10 28.47 7.33
CA ASP A 30 5.12 29.23 6.08
C ASP A 30 5.45 28.39 4.84
N ASP A 31 6.11 27.22 5.00
CA ASP A 31 6.37 26.26 3.91
C ASP A 31 5.14 25.39 3.66
N LYS A 32 4.20 25.93 2.89
CA LYS A 32 2.98 25.20 2.49
C LYS A 32 3.19 24.55 1.14
N ARG A 33 2.94 23.25 1.08
CA ARG A 33 2.95 22.48 -0.18
C ARG A 33 1.53 22.10 -0.54
N THR A 34 1.22 22.10 -1.82
CA THR A 34 -0.10 21.73 -2.31
C THR A 34 -0.02 20.64 -3.37
N ILE A 35 -1.02 19.77 -3.37
CA ILE A 35 -1.14 18.64 -4.30
C ILE A 35 -2.60 18.56 -4.75
N PRO A 36 -2.90 18.60 -6.07
CA PRO A 36 -4.26 18.41 -6.56
C PRO A 36 -4.83 17.07 -6.10
N ILE A 37 -6.07 17.04 -5.61
CA ILE A 37 -6.70 15.81 -5.08
C ILE A 37 -6.82 14.75 -6.18
N GLU A 38 -7.11 15.13 -7.40
CA GLU A 38 -7.24 14.24 -8.56
C GLU A 38 -5.97 13.44 -8.89
N ASP A 39 -4.80 13.98 -8.54
CA ASP A 39 -3.50 13.35 -8.75
C ASP A 39 -3.17 12.30 -7.67
N ILE A 40 -3.96 12.21 -6.60
CA ILE A 40 -3.67 11.35 -5.46
C ILE A 40 -4.42 10.03 -5.60
N GLY A 41 -3.71 8.91 -5.39
CA GLY A 41 -4.30 7.57 -5.34
C GLY A 41 -4.32 6.99 -3.92
N PHE A 42 -3.23 7.21 -3.19
CA PHE A 42 -3.05 6.70 -1.84
C PHE A 42 -2.47 7.77 -0.92
N VAL A 43 -2.98 7.84 0.30
CA VAL A 43 -2.41 8.64 1.38
C VAL A 43 -2.18 7.72 2.58
N LEU A 44 -0.92 7.63 3.03
CA LEU A 44 -0.52 6.88 4.22
C LEU A 44 -0.18 7.86 5.34
N ILE A 45 -0.82 7.70 6.48
CA ILE A 45 -0.64 8.48 7.70
C ILE A 45 0.17 7.62 8.68
N ASP A 46 1.46 7.92 8.82
CA ASP A 46 2.40 7.15 9.63
C ASP A 46 3.08 8.02 10.71
N ASN A 47 2.30 8.88 11.36
CA ASN A 47 2.74 9.64 12.52
C ASN A 47 1.54 10.03 13.39
N PRO A 48 1.57 9.79 14.71
CA PRO A 48 0.43 10.08 15.62
C PRO A 48 0.16 11.58 15.80
N MET A 49 1.09 12.44 15.46
CA MET A 49 0.95 13.90 15.61
C MET A 49 0.42 14.58 14.34
N ILE A 50 -0.01 13.82 13.34
CA ILE A 50 -0.66 14.38 12.14
C ILE A 50 -2.09 14.78 12.48
N SER A 51 -2.48 15.97 12.03
CA SER A 51 -3.86 16.45 12.07
C SER A 51 -4.42 16.55 10.66
N ILE A 52 -5.63 16.06 10.45
CA ILE A 52 -6.33 16.08 9.18
C ILE A 52 -7.73 16.66 9.33
N THR A 53 -8.16 17.52 8.41
CA THR A 53 -9.47 18.14 8.47
C THR A 53 -10.54 17.27 7.79
N ILE A 54 -11.77 17.31 8.31
CA ILE A 54 -12.91 16.58 7.73
C ILE A 54 -13.19 16.99 6.26
N PRO A 55 -13.14 18.27 5.86
CA PRO A 55 -13.29 18.62 4.43
C PRO A 55 -12.26 17.93 3.53
N LEU A 56 -11.01 17.77 3.99
CA LEU A 56 -10.01 17.03 3.22
C LEU A 56 -10.34 15.54 3.14
N ILE A 57 -10.77 14.94 4.24
CA ILE A 57 -11.18 13.52 4.27
C ILE A 57 -12.29 13.27 3.26
N ASN A 58 -13.32 14.11 3.24
CA ASN A 58 -14.43 14.00 2.30
C ASN A 58 -13.96 14.15 0.84
N ALA A 59 -13.14 15.16 0.54
CA ALA A 59 -12.61 15.36 -0.81
C ALA A 59 -11.74 14.18 -1.28
N LEU A 60 -10.95 13.58 -0.39
CA LEU A 60 -10.18 12.37 -0.71
C LEU A 60 -11.11 11.19 -1.00
N ALA A 61 -12.14 10.98 -0.18
CA ALA A 61 -13.12 9.92 -0.37
C ALA A 61 -13.88 10.08 -1.70
N ASP A 62 -14.39 11.28 -2.02
CA ASP A 62 -15.12 11.59 -3.25
C ASP A 62 -14.28 11.35 -4.52
N ASN A 63 -12.95 11.48 -4.41
CA ASN A 63 -12.01 11.21 -5.50
C ASN A 63 -11.45 9.77 -5.49
N ASN A 64 -12.03 8.85 -4.69
CA ASN A 64 -11.60 7.46 -4.54
C ASN A 64 -10.12 7.33 -4.13
N VAL A 65 -9.64 8.20 -3.27
CA VAL A 65 -8.31 8.12 -2.69
C VAL A 65 -8.36 7.18 -1.48
N ALA A 66 -7.52 6.17 -1.45
CA ALA A 66 -7.39 5.31 -0.28
C ALA A 66 -6.57 6.02 0.81
N LEU A 67 -7.21 6.31 1.95
CA LEU A 67 -6.57 6.89 3.12
C LEU A 67 -6.29 5.79 4.14
N ILE A 68 -5.01 5.53 4.41
CA ILE A 68 -4.53 4.43 5.25
C ILE A 68 -3.85 5.01 6.48
N PHE A 69 -4.16 4.47 7.65
CA PHE A 69 -3.58 4.85 8.94
C PHE A 69 -2.66 3.74 9.42
N CYS A 70 -1.47 4.11 9.88
CA CYS A 70 -0.52 3.18 10.49
C CYS A 70 -0.56 3.28 12.02
N ASN A 71 -0.20 2.16 12.66
CA ASN A 71 -0.03 2.11 14.11
C ASN A 71 1.39 2.56 14.53
N GLU A 72 1.69 2.51 15.83
CA GLU A 72 3.00 2.90 16.40
C GLU A 72 4.20 2.11 15.85
N LYS A 73 3.95 0.97 15.20
CA LYS A 73 4.98 0.12 14.56
C LYS A 73 5.06 0.36 13.05
N SER A 74 4.51 1.47 12.56
CA SER A 74 4.42 1.79 11.11
C SER A 74 3.72 0.70 10.29
N MET A 75 2.81 -0.06 10.91
CA MET A 75 2.02 -1.08 10.21
C MET A 75 0.64 -0.54 9.89
N PRO A 76 0.13 -0.74 8.66
CA PRO A 76 -1.23 -0.38 8.30
C PRO A 76 -2.23 -1.03 9.26
N ASN A 77 -3.09 -0.22 9.87
CA ASN A 77 -4.04 -0.64 10.91
C ASN A 77 -5.50 -0.37 10.54
N ALA A 78 -5.75 0.71 9.79
CA ALA A 78 -7.08 1.09 9.37
C ALA A 78 -7.04 1.74 7.98
N MET A 79 -8.17 1.65 7.27
CA MET A 79 -8.34 2.31 5.97
C MET A 79 -9.73 2.96 5.91
N LEU A 80 -9.76 4.21 5.46
CA LEU A 80 -11.00 4.88 5.12
C LEU A 80 -11.43 4.46 3.71
N GLN A 81 -12.66 4.01 3.58
CA GLN A 81 -13.31 3.72 2.31
C GLN A 81 -14.56 4.56 2.16
N ASN A 82 -14.84 5.01 0.95
CA ASN A 82 -16.12 5.62 0.65
C ASN A 82 -17.22 4.55 0.72
N LEU A 83 -18.34 4.88 1.33
CA LEU A 83 -19.47 3.94 1.50
C LEU A 83 -20.32 3.81 0.23
N ASP A 84 -20.28 4.80 -0.65
CA ASP A 84 -21.20 4.89 -1.81
C ASP A 84 -20.45 5.09 -3.14
N THR A 85 -19.37 4.34 -3.35
CA THR A 85 -18.50 4.55 -4.52
C THR A 85 -18.96 3.85 -5.80
N HIS A 86 -19.70 2.74 -5.71
CA HIS A 86 -20.00 1.95 -6.89
C HIS A 86 -21.17 1.00 -6.66
N SER A 87 -22.19 1.09 -7.51
CA SER A 87 -23.39 0.23 -7.43
C SER A 87 -23.08 -1.28 -7.48
N LEU A 88 -21.95 -1.67 -8.06
CA LEU A 88 -21.51 -3.07 -8.18
C LEU A 88 -20.54 -3.51 -7.08
N GLN A 89 -20.24 -2.68 -6.08
CA GLN A 89 -19.26 -3.00 -5.05
C GLN A 89 -19.61 -4.28 -4.28
N CYS A 90 -20.86 -4.39 -3.85
CA CYS A 90 -21.35 -5.60 -3.17
C CYS A 90 -21.27 -6.85 -4.04
N GLU A 91 -21.58 -6.73 -5.33
CA GLU A 91 -21.50 -7.84 -6.27
C GLU A 91 -20.06 -8.30 -6.49
N ILE A 92 -19.13 -7.34 -6.68
CA ILE A 92 -17.70 -7.63 -6.83
C ILE A 92 -17.15 -8.29 -5.57
N LEU A 93 -17.49 -7.77 -4.38
CA LEU A 93 -17.08 -8.34 -3.11
C LEU A 93 -17.58 -9.77 -2.94
N ASN A 94 -18.85 -10.01 -3.24
CA ASN A 94 -19.43 -11.35 -3.19
C ASN A 94 -18.72 -12.31 -4.17
N LYS A 95 -18.39 -11.87 -5.37
CA LYS A 95 -17.59 -12.66 -6.33
C LYS A 95 -16.19 -12.96 -5.80
N GLN A 96 -15.53 -11.98 -5.14
CA GLN A 96 -14.22 -12.19 -4.53
C GLN A 96 -14.28 -13.20 -3.35
N ILE A 97 -15.30 -13.12 -2.51
CA ILE A 97 -15.50 -14.07 -1.40
C ILE A 97 -15.78 -15.48 -1.94
N ALA A 98 -16.57 -15.59 -3.00
CA ALA A 98 -16.96 -16.86 -3.62
C ALA A 98 -15.86 -17.52 -4.46
N ILE A 99 -14.68 -16.90 -4.60
CA ILE A 99 -13.54 -17.49 -5.34
C ILE A 99 -13.19 -18.86 -4.76
N GLY A 100 -13.16 -19.88 -5.63
CA GLY A 100 -12.84 -21.25 -5.26
C GLY A 100 -11.38 -21.41 -4.79
N GLU A 101 -11.13 -22.43 -3.97
CA GLU A 101 -9.83 -22.70 -3.36
C GLU A 101 -8.71 -22.91 -4.38
N VAL A 102 -8.98 -23.48 -5.55
CA VAL A 102 -8.00 -23.68 -6.62
C VAL A 102 -7.47 -22.33 -7.12
N LEU A 103 -8.39 -21.38 -7.36
CA LEU A 103 -7.98 -20.05 -7.83
C LEU A 103 -7.23 -19.27 -6.73
N LYS A 104 -7.68 -19.33 -5.47
CA LYS A 104 -6.97 -18.73 -4.34
C LYS A 104 -5.53 -19.24 -4.23
N LYS A 105 -5.34 -20.56 -4.29
CA LYS A 105 -4.02 -21.19 -4.23
C LYS A 105 -3.12 -20.80 -5.42
N ASN A 106 -3.68 -20.65 -6.62
CA ASN A 106 -2.93 -20.21 -7.79
C ASN A 106 -2.53 -18.73 -7.71
N LEU A 107 -3.43 -17.86 -7.25
CA LEU A 107 -3.12 -16.45 -7.02
C LEU A 107 -2.06 -16.30 -5.93
N TRP A 108 -2.16 -17.07 -4.85
CA TRP A 108 -1.15 -17.08 -3.79
C TRP A 108 0.21 -17.49 -4.31
N LYS A 109 0.29 -18.59 -5.09
CA LYS A 109 1.52 -19.02 -5.75
C LYS A 109 2.16 -17.88 -6.55
N GLN A 110 1.40 -17.21 -7.43
CA GLN A 110 1.91 -16.10 -8.24
C GLN A 110 2.42 -14.93 -7.38
N THR A 111 1.72 -14.63 -6.29
CA THR A 111 2.11 -13.58 -5.34
C THR A 111 3.46 -13.91 -4.69
N ILE A 112 3.65 -15.15 -4.22
CA ILE A 112 4.90 -15.61 -3.61
C ILE A 112 6.05 -15.61 -4.62
N GLU A 113 5.83 -16.12 -5.84
CA GLU A 113 6.82 -16.08 -6.92
C GLU A 113 7.29 -14.63 -7.19
N ALA A 114 6.34 -13.70 -7.35
CA ALA A 114 6.64 -12.29 -7.59
C ALA A 114 7.40 -11.65 -6.41
N LYS A 115 6.99 -11.93 -5.18
CA LYS A 115 7.64 -11.44 -3.97
C LYS A 115 9.10 -11.87 -3.91
N ILE A 116 9.38 -13.16 -4.00
CA ILE A 116 10.76 -13.70 -3.92
C ILE A 116 11.60 -13.18 -5.10
N LYS A 117 11.03 -13.10 -6.31
CA LYS A 117 11.70 -12.55 -7.49
C LYS A 117 12.09 -11.08 -7.30
N ASN A 118 11.23 -10.28 -6.65
CA ASN A 118 11.54 -8.88 -6.36
C ASN A 118 12.61 -8.76 -5.26
N GLN A 119 12.60 -9.61 -4.25
CA GLN A 119 13.68 -9.70 -3.26
C GLN A 119 15.02 -10.05 -3.92
N SER A 120 15.04 -11.03 -4.83
CA SER A 120 16.22 -11.38 -5.63
C SER A 120 16.77 -10.18 -6.41
N LYS A 121 15.89 -9.45 -7.11
CA LYS A 121 16.28 -8.25 -7.86
C LYS A 121 16.82 -7.13 -6.96
N LEU A 122 16.24 -6.96 -5.78
CA LEU A 122 16.72 -5.95 -4.83
C LEU A 122 18.11 -6.30 -4.31
N LEU A 123 18.38 -7.56 -3.95
CA LEU A 123 19.73 -8.00 -3.57
C LEU A 123 20.75 -7.69 -4.68
N MET A 124 20.43 -8.02 -5.93
CA MET A 124 21.31 -7.71 -7.08
C MET A 124 21.56 -6.21 -7.22
N LYS A 125 20.52 -5.38 -7.05
CA LYS A 125 20.65 -3.92 -7.09
C LYS A 125 21.53 -3.37 -5.98
N LEU A 126 21.58 -4.04 -4.84
CA LEU A 126 22.43 -3.72 -3.68
C LEU A 126 23.84 -4.35 -3.78
N GLY A 127 24.20 -4.95 -4.92
CA GLY A 127 25.50 -5.58 -5.12
C GLY A 127 25.67 -6.94 -4.42
N LYS A 128 24.58 -7.54 -3.93
CA LYS A 128 24.56 -8.88 -3.33
C LYS A 128 24.14 -9.95 -4.34
N ASP A 129 24.48 -11.22 -4.09
CA ASP A 129 24.05 -12.31 -4.95
C ASP A 129 22.56 -12.62 -4.76
N GLY A 130 21.71 -12.04 -5.60
CA GLY A 130 20.28 -12.34 -5.62
C GLY A 130 19.93 -13.69 -6.28
N ASN A 131 20.88 -14.35 -7.02
CA ASN A 131 20.61 -15.61 -7.70
C ASN A 131 20.37 -16.76 -6.73
N VAL A 132 20.84 -16.65 -5.50
CA VAL A 132 20.57 -17.62 -4.41
C VAL A 132 19.06 -17.82 -4.17
N LEU A 133 18.23 -16.85 -4.54
CA LEU A 133 16.78 -16.93 -4.41
C LEU A 133 16.07 -17.58 -5.63
N LYS A 134 16.80 -17.80 -6.74
CA LYS A 134 16.22 -18.35 -7.98
C LYS A 134 15.53 -19.71 -7.77
N PRO A 135 16.13 -20.70 -7.08
CA PRO A 135 15.47 -22.01 -6.86
C PRO A 135 14.16 -21.90 -6.08
N TYR A 136 14.00 -20.86 -5.27
CA TYR A 136 12.81 -20.65 -4.46
C TYR A 136 11.65 -20.12 -5.27
N TYR A 137 11.81 -19.05 -6.06
CA TYR A 137 10.72 -18.51 -6.86
C TYR A 137 10.38 -19.34 -8.11
N SER A 138 11.33 -20.15 -8.64
CA SER A 138 11.06 -20.99 -9.82
C SER A 138 10.29 -22.27 -9.49
N ASN A 139 10.19 -22.67 -8.24
CA ASN A 139 9.62 -23.95 -7.81
C ASN A 139 8.52 -23.81 -6.76
N VAL A 140 7.82 -22.68 -6.73
CA VAL A 140 6.69 -22.49 -5.80
C VAL A 140 5.53 -23.39 -6.20
N LYS A 141 5.08 -24.24 -5.28
CA LYS A 141 3.91 -25.10 -5.49
C LYS A 141 2.61 -24.33 -5.25
N SER A 142 1.49 -24.91 -5.69
CA SER A 142 0.17 -24.35 -5.46
C SER A 142 -0.06 -24.08 -3.98
N GLY A 143 -0.44 -22.84 -3.62
CA GLY A 143 -0.64 -22.42 -2.24
C GLY A 143 0.64 -22.35 -1.40
N ASP A 144 1.84 -22.38 -2.02
CA ASP A 144 3.14 -22.41 -1.33
C ASP A 144 3.25 -23.55 -0.30
N ALA A 145 2.78 -24.75 -0.67
CA ALA A 145 2.64 -25.88 0.22
C ALA A 145 3.96 -26.32 0.91
N ASP A 146 5.10 -26.02 0.34
CA ASP A 146 6.44 -26.30 0.87
C ASP A 146 7.12 -25.07 1.50
N ASN A 147 6.36 -23.98 1.75
CA ASN A 147 6.81 -22.76 2.44
C ASN A 147 8.08 -22.15 1.83
N ARG A 148 8.09 -21.98 0.50
CA ARG A 148 9.19 -21.31 -0.21
C ARG A 148 9.37 -19.87 0.20
N GLU A 149 8.27 -19.20 0.58
CA GLU A 149 8.32 -17.84 1.12
C GLU A 149 9.20 -17.78 2.36
N GLY A 150 8.91 -18.60 3.36
CA GLY A 150 9.67 -18.60 4.61
C GLY A 150 11.14 -19.00 4.42
N ALA A 151 11.42 -19.95 3.52
CA ALA A 151 12.78 -20.34 3.20
C ALA A 151 13.57 -19.22 2.49
N ALA A 152 12.95 -18.54 1.52
CA ALA A 152 13.55 -17.40 0.84
C ALA A 152 13.75 -16.20 1.77
N ALA A 153 12.82 -15.93 2.69
CA ALA A 153 12.92 -14.84 3.64
C ALA A 153 14.13 -14.99 4.57
N ARG A 154 14.44 -16.19 5.03
CA ARG A 154 15.65 -16.44 5.85
C ARG A 154 16.92 -16.03 5.12
N ILE A 155 17.05 -16.35 3.84
CA ILE A 155 18.22 -16.00 3.04
C ILE A 155 18.26 -14.50 2.74
N TYR A 156 17.10 -13.90 2.48
CA TYR A 156 17.00 -12.48 2.15
C TYR A 156 17.43 -11.57 3.30
N TRP A 157 17.15 -11.95 4.55
CA TRP A 157 17.44 -11.14 5.74
C TRP A 157 18.82 -11.45 6.39
N MET A 158 19.59 -12.41 5.88
CA MET A 158 21.00 -12.65 6.24
C MET A 158 21.92 -11.66 5.50
#